data_82cf47c92e3926273ad64a4cb92c1422
#
_entry.id   82cf47c92e3926273ad64a4cb92c1422
#
_cell.length_a   1.000
_cell.length_b   1.000
_cell.length_c   1.000
_cell.angle_alpha   90.00
_cell.angle_beta   90.00
_cell.angle_gamma   90.00
#
_symmetry.space_group_name_H-M   'P 1'
#
loop_
_entity.id
_entity.type
_entity.pdbx_description
1 polymer ?
#
loop_
_entity_poly.entity_id
_entity_poly.type
_entity_poly.pdbx_seq_one_letter_code
_entity_poly.pdbx_strand_id
1 'polypeptide(L)'
;GNSLNEIDSCFELAKQTDLPLFIGFNRRFDPSFSSLASDVKDSKVGQLQMLRVTSRDSPLPTMDYISKSNGIFHDCIVHDFDMLRFITGKDPVEIFTLGSSFVEEIKALNDLDNVLVALKYDNGMIASIDVNRFASYGYDQRIEVFGSEGMLQAENRLPITTLLSNNIGLLKPKIEHSFPTRYREAYQKELESFKDCVLKGIPVPITHHDVRMSFILSELGEKSYNENKPLSVPKN
;
A
#
# COMPACT_ATOMS: atom_id res chain seq x y z
N GLY A 1 9.35 -11.48 -5.78
CA GLY A 1 9.66 -11.99 -7.13
C GLY A 1 9.30 -10.97 -8.19
N ASN A 2 9.98 -11.03 -9.31
CA ASN A 2 9.80 -10.12 -10.45
C ASN A 2 8.80 -10.67 -11.49
N SER A 3 8.17 -11.80 -11.19
CA SER A 3 7.16 -12.44 -12.03
C SER A 3 6.24 -13.35 -11.21
N LEU A 4 5.06 -13.64 -11.73
CA LEU A 4 4.14 -14.59 -11.11
C LEU A 4 4.77 -15.99 -10.97
N ASN A 5 5.55 -16.42 -11.95
CA ASN A 5 6.23 -17.72 -11.90
C ASN A 5 7.26 -17.80 -10.76
N GLU A 6 7.99 -16.72 -10.51
CA GLU A 6 8.92 -16.68 -9.36
C GLU A 6 8.16 -16.69 -8.03
N ILE A 7 7.07 -15.92 -7.91
CA ILE A 7 6.20 -15.91 -6.73
C ILE A 7 5.71 -17.33 -6.47
N ASP A 8 5.12 -17.98 -7.46
CA ASP A 8 4.59 -19.34 -7.34
C ASP A 8 5.65 -20.34 -6.96
N SER A 9 6.83 -20.27 -7.60
CA SER A 9 7.97 -21.15 -7.30
C SER A 9 8.46 -21.01 -5.84
N CYS A 10 8.50 -19.78 -5.31
CA CYS A 10 8.86 -19.55 -3.91
C CYS A 10 7.86 -20.17 -2.94
N PHE A 11 6.55 -20.03 -3.20
CA PHE A 11 5.52 -20.62 -2.34
C PHE A 11 5.49 -22.15 -2.44
N GLU A 12 5.70 -22.71 -3.64
CA GLU A 12 5.82 -24.17 -3.81
C GLU A 12 7.05 -24.72 -3.08
N LEU A 13 8.19 -24.06 -3.14
CA LEU A 13 9.39 -24.45 -2.40
C LEU A 13 9.15 -24.39 -0.88
N ALA A 14 8.55 -23.33 -0.39
CA ALA A 14 8.21 -23.17 1.02
C ALA A 14 7.31 -24.33 1.51
N LYS A 15 6.31 -24.70 0.70
CA LYS A 15 5.41 -25.82 0.98
C LYS A 15 6.16 -27.17 0.97
N GLN A 16 7.06 -27.39 0.01
CA GLN A 16 7.84 -28.63 -0.08
C GLN A 16 8.83 -28.80 1.08
N THR A 17 9.35 -27.68 1.59
CA THR A 17 10.33 -27.70 2.70
C THR A 17 9.69 -27.56 4.08
N ASP A 18 8.39 -27.36 4.15
CA ASP A 18 7.62 -27.09 5.39
C ASP A 18 8.19 -25.89 6.18
N LEU A 19 8.70 -24.89 5.45
CA LEU A 19 9.24 -23.67 6.05
C LEU A 19 8.28 -22.49 5.83
N PRO A 20 8.09 -21.61 6.85
CA PRO A 20 7.25 -20.45 6.69
C PRO A 20 7.90 -19.43 5.74
N LEU A 21 7.22 -19.10 4.64
CA LEU A 21 7.57 -18.00 3.76
C LEU A 21 6.78 -16.75 4.18
N PHE A 22 7.48 -15.74 4.66
CA PHE A 22 6.89 -14.50 5.13
C PHE A 22 7.19 -13.35 4.16
N ILE A 23 6.17 -12.64 3.72
CA ILE A 23 6.31 -11.53 2.77
C ILE A 23 6.18 -10.20 3.53
N GLY A 24 7.07 -9.25 3.21
CA GLY A 24 7.23 -7.98 3.91
C GLY A 24 6.19 -6.92 3.56
N PHE A 25 4.89 -7.21 3.66
CA PHE A 25 3.84 -6.20 3.60
C PHE A 25 3.64 -5.55 4.98
N ASN A 26 4.66 -4.82 5.39
CA ASN A 26 4.80 -4.22 6.72
C ASN A 26 3.62 -3.31 7.12
N ARG A 27 2.94 -2.67 6.16
CA ARG A 27 1.81 -1.76 6.44
C ARG A 27 0.64 -2.47 7.12
N ARG A 28 0.44 -3.78 6.93
CA ARG A 28 -0.57 -4.58 7.65
C ARG A 28 -0.34 -4.61 9.16
N PHE A 29 0.90 -4.36 9.60
CA PHE A 29 1.31 -4.35 11.01
C PHE A 29 1.35 -2.93 11.61
N ASP A 30 1.08 -1.88 10.82
CA ASP A 30 0.95 -0.53 11.35
C ASP A 30 -0.25 -0.44 12.30
N PRO A 31 -0.08 0.08 13.53
CA PRO A 31 -1.16 0.08 14.54
C PRO A 31 -2.43 0.78 14.06
N SER A 32 -2.30 1.90 13.35
CA SER A 32 -3.45 2.67 12.86
C SER A 32 -4.17 1.94 11.71
N PHE A 33 -3.41 1.38 10.76
CA PHE A 33 -3.99 0.66 9.62
C PHE A 33 -4.60 -0.68 10.05
N SER A 34 -3.96 -1.40 10.95
CA SER A 34 -4.46 -2.65 11.52
C SER A 34 -5.75 -2.43 12.33
N SER A 35 -5.82 -1.34 13.14
CA SER A 35 -7.03 -0.95 13.86
C SER A 35 -8.17 -0.60 12.89
N LEU A 36 -7.89 0.21 11.86
CA LEU A 36 -8.87 0.57 10.83
C LEU A 36 -9.41 -0.68 10.12
N ALA A 37 -8.54 -1.62 9.73
CA ALA A 37 -8.96 -2.87 9.08
C ALA A 37 -9.81 -3.75 10.01
N SER A 38 -9.48 -3.81 11.30
CA SER A 38 -10.31 -4.50 12.30
C SER A 38 -11.70 -3.86 12.43
N ASP A 39 -11.76 -2.54 12.49
CA ASP A 39 -13.02 -1.80 12.62
C ASP A 39 -13.92 -1.97 11.37
N VAL A 40 -13.31 -2.06 10.18
CA VAL A 40 -14.03 -2.41 8.93
C VAL A 40 -14.56 -3.84 8.99
N LYS A 41 -13.74 -4.80 9.42
CA LYS A 41 -14.14 -6.21 9.58
C LYS A 41 -15.30 -6.36 10.57
N ASP A 42 -15.30 -5.56 11.64
CA ASP A 42 -16.36 -5.51 12.64
C ASP A 42 -17.59 -4.70 12.18
N SER A 43 -17.63 -4.27 10.90
CA SER A 43 -18.73 -3.54 10.28
C SER A 43 -19.07 -2.20 10.96
N LYS A 44 -18.12 -1.53 11.63
CA LYS A 44 -18.36 -0.30 12.38
C LYS A 44 -18.79 0.91 11.52
N VAL A 45 -18.58 0.83 10.20
CA VAL A 45 -19.03 1.85 9.23
C VAL A 45 -20.13 1.36 8.30
N GLY A 46 -20.70 0.19 8.59
CA GLY A 46 -21.72 -0.44 7.78
C GLY A 46 -21.18 -0.95 6.42
N GLN A 47 -22.00 -0.86 5.37
CA GLN A 47 -21.60 -1.27 4.03
C GLN A 47 -20.56 -0.31 3.45
N LEU A 48 -19.40 -0.84 3.02
CA LEU A 48 -18.35 -0.05 2.40
C LEU A 48 -18.80 0.51 1.04
N GLN A 49 -18.57 1.80 0.83
CA GLN A 49 -18.93 2.53 -0.38
C GLN A 49 -17.72 3.11 -1.09
N MET A 50 -16.74 3.65 -0.33
CA MET A 50 -15.54 4.26 -0.88
C MET A 50 -14.33 4.00 0.02
N LEU A 51 -13.16 3.79 -0.60
CA LEU A 51 -11.87 3.72 0.08
C LEU A 51 -10.86 4.59 -0.65
N ARG A 52 -10.11 5.40 0.08
CA ARG A 52 -9.06 6.27 -0.46
C ARG A 52 -7.74 5.99 0.25
N VAL A 53 -6.68 5.81 -0.54
CA VAL A 53 -5.30 5.71 -0.06
C VAL A 53 -4.51 6.90 -0.60
N THR A 54 -3.83 7.63 0.27
CA THR A 54 -2.81 8.61 -0.09
C THR A 54 -1.46 8.04 0.31
N SER A 55 -0.54 7.92 -0.66
CA SER A 55 0.77 7.30 -0.49
C SER A 55 1.83 8.16 -1.17
N ARG A 56 2.42 9.11 -0.44
CA ARG A 56 3.41 10.05 -0.97
C ARG A 56 4.73 9.87 -0.26
N ASP A 57 5.76 9.51 -1.03
CA ASP A 57 7.07 9.15 -0.50
C ASP A 57 7.91 10.37 -0.13
N SER A 58 8.88 10.20 0.74
CA SER A 58 9.89 11.18 1.13
C SER A 58 11.06 10.46 1.81
N PRO A 59 12.31 10.87 1.56
CA PRO A 59 12.76 11.78 0.49
C PRO A 59 12.64 11.15 -0.90
N LEU A 60 12.88 11.93 -1.96
CA LEU A 60 12.99 11.37 -3.32
C LEU A 60 14.11 10.32 -3.34
N PRO A 61 13.83 9.07 -3.74
CA PRO A 61 14.86 8.03 -3.86
C PRO A 61 15.94 8.41 -4.89
N THR A 62 17.12 7.83 -4.78
CA THR A 62 18.18 8.04 -5.78
C THR A 62 17.79 7.46 -7.14
N MET A 63 18.28 8.05 -8.23
CA MET A 63 18.01 7.55 -9.58
C MET A 63 18.57 6.14 -9.79
N ASP A 64 19.68 5.80 -9.13
CA ASP A 64 20.23 4.43 -9.15
C ASP A 64 19.23 3.42 -8.53
N TYR A 65 18.56 3.77 -7.44
CA TYR A 65 17.50 2.94 -6.85
C TYR A 65 16.30 2.83 -7.80
N ILE A 66 15.78 3.95 -8.30
CA ILE A 66 14.59 3.98 -9.17
C ILE A 66 14.82 3.14 -10.42
N SER A 67 16.00 3.23 -11.04
CA SER A 67 16.33 2.44 -12.24
C SER A 67 16.32 0.93 -12.03
N LYS A 68 16.40 0.45 -10.78
CA LYS A 68 16.43 -0.97 -10.40
C LYS A 68 15.15 -1.43 -9.70
N SER A 69 14.19 -0.53 -9.46
CA SER A 69 13.01 -0.79 -8.63
C SER A 69 11.85 -1.47 -9.36
N ASN A 70 11.95 -1.72 -10.65
CA ASN A 70 10.88 -2.21 -11.54
C ASN A 70 9.68 -1.25 -11.65
N GLY A 71 9.92 0.07 -11.52
CA GLY A 71 8.91 1.09 -11.69
C GLY A 71 7.98 1.28 -10.48
N ILE A 72 7.24 2.39 -10.50
CA ILE A 72 6.42 2.84 -9.36
C ILE A 72 5.35 1.82 -8.95
N PHE A 73 4.82 1.03 -9.90
CA PHE A 73 3.74 0.07 -9.63
C PHE A 73 4.22 -1.10 -8.77
N HIS A 74 5.42 -1.62 -9.03
CA HIS A 74 5.99 -2.75 -8.32
C HIS A 74 6.79 -2.36 -7.08
N ASP A 75 7.27 -1.12 -7.03
CA ASP A 75 8.03 -0.58 -5.90
C ASP A 75 7.13 0.06 -4.82
N CYS A 76 6.25 0.96 -5.22
CA CYS A 76 5.42 1.74 -4.29
C CYS A 76 3.98 1.21 -4.20
N ILE A 77 3.27 1.16 -5.34
CA ILE A 77 1.81 0.94 -5.38
C ILE A 77 1.43 -0.49 -5.00
N VAL A 78 2.33 -1.46 -5.15
CA VAL A 78 2.13 -2.85 -4.70
C VAL A 78 1.71 -2.92 -3.22
N HIS A 79 2.25 -2.06 -2.37
CA HIS A 79 1.87 -1.97 -0.96
C HIS A 79 0.45 -1.40 -0.77
N ASP A 80 0.03 -0.49 -1.64
CA ASP A 80 -1.29 0.12 -1.58
C ASP A 80 -2.36 -0.88 -2.08
N PHE A 81 -2.06 -1.66 -3.11
CA PHE A 81 -2.92 -2.76 -3.55
C PHE A 81 -3.10 -3.82 -2.46
N ASP A 82 -2.03 -4.17 -1.76
CA ASP A 82 -2.10 -5.07 -0.61
C ASP A 82 -2.99 -4.50 0.50
N MET A 83 -2.85 -3.22 0.82
CA MET A 83 -3.65 -2.55 1.85
C MET A 83 -5.14 -2.49 1.49
N LEU A 84 -5.49 -2.22 0.23
CA LEU A 84 -6.89 -2.26 -0.22
C LEU A 84 -7.51 -3.64 0.05
N ARG A 85 -6.79 -4.71 -0.31
CA ARG A 85 -7.22 -6.09 -0.10
C ARG A 85 -7.30 -6.46 1.38
N PHE A 86 -6.32 -6.05 2.17
CA PHE A 86 -6.27 -6.27 3.62
C PHE A 86 -7.46 -5.65 4.35
N ILE A 87 -7.85 -4.43 3.94
CA ILE A 87 -8.96 -3.69 4.56
C ILE A 87 -10.31 -4.23 4.11
N THR A 88 -10.47 -4.47 2.80
CA THR A 88 -11.78 -4.83 2.23
C THR A 88 -12.08 -6.33 2.27
N GLY A 89 -11.05 -7.17 2.37
CA GLY A 89 -11.17 -8.63 2.20
C GLY A 89 -11.60 -9.06 0.80
N LYS A 90 -11.50 -8.17 -0.21
CA LYS A 90 -11.99 -8.40 -1.58
C LYS A 90 -10.99 -7.95 -2.63
N ASP A 91 -11.10 -8.55 -3.81
CA ASP A 91 -10.39 -8.13 -5.01
C ASP A 91 -11.26 -7.15 -5.84
N PRO A 92 -10.69 -6.11 -6.44
CA PRO A 92 -11.41 -5.28 -7.39
C PRO A 92 -11.72 -6.05 -8.68
N VAL A 93 -12.72 -5.59 -9.46
CA VAL A 93 -13.09 -6.19 -10.75
C VAL A 93 -12.62 -5.36 -11.94
N GLU A 94 -12.26 -4.10 -11.72
CA GLU A 94 -11.79 -3.18 -12.76
C GLU A 94 -10.76 -2.21 -12.18
N ILE A 95 -9.75 -1.86 -12.97
CA ILE A 95 -8.69 -0.91 -12.65
C ILE A 95 -8.50 0.10 -13.79
N PHE A 96 -8.34 1.38 -13.44
CA PHE A 96 -7.96 2.44 -14.37
C PHE A 96 -6.88 3.32 -13.75
N THR A 97 -5.85 3.65 -14.53
CA THR A 97 -4.69 4.39 -14.05
C THR A 97 -4.41 5.61 -14.90
N LEU A 98 -4.19 6.73 -14.21
CA LEU A 98 -3.62 7.98 -14.75
C LEU A 98 -2.25 8.19 -14.13
N GLY A 99 -1.30 8.68 -14.91
CA GLY A 99 0.05 8.94 -14.41
C GLY A 99 0.79 10.02 -15.18
N SER A 100 1.82 10.56 -14.57
CA SER A 100 2.71 11.56 -15.16
C SER A 100 4.06 11.57 -14.46
N SER A 101 5.07 12.17 -15.09
CA SER A 101 6.38 12.40 -14.50
C SER A 101 6.72 13.89 -14.56
N PHE A 102 6.93 14.48 -13.38
CA PHE A 102 7.36 15.88 -13.20
C PHE A 102 8.87 15.98 -12.92
N VAL A 103 9.50 14.90 -12.47
CA VAL A 103 10.95 14.79 -12.28
C VAL A 103 11.57 14.30 -13.59
N GLU A 104 12.35 15.16 -14.26
CA GLU A 104 12.90 14.87 -15.60
C GLU A 104 13.80 13.61 -15.62
N GLU A 105 14.54 13.36 -14.54
CA GLU A 105 15.38 12.16 -14.41
C GLU A 105 14.55 10.87 -14.33
N ILE A 106 13.39 10.91 -13.66
CA ILE A 106 12.45 9.76 -13.62
C ILE A 106 11.81 9.56 -14.98
N LYS A 107 11.41 10.65 -15.64
CA LYS A 107 10.88 10.61 -16.99
C LYS A 107 11.87 10.02 -17.99
N ALA A 108 13.16 10.35 -17.85
CA ALA A 108 14.22 9.78 -18.67
C ALA A 108 14.41 8.25 -18.49
N LEU A 109 13.98 7.71 -17.35
CA LEU A 109 13.93 6.28 -17.06
C LEU A 109 12.65 5.61 -17.58
N ASN A 110 11.74 6.34 -18.23
CA ASN A 110 10.40 5.89 -18.62
C ASN A 110 9.57 5.40 -17.43
N ASP A 111 9.79 5.96 -16.24
CA ASP A 111 9.00 5.69 -15.03
C ASP A 111 8.14 6.91 -14.67
N LEU A 112 7.27 6.74 -13.68
CA LEU A 112 6.35 7.75 -13.19
C LEU A 112 6.73 8.20 -11.78
N ASP A 113 6.44 9.46 -11.46
CA ASP A 113 6.55 9.97 -10.08
C ASP A 113 5.20 10.35 -9.48
N ASN A 114 4.15 10.37 -10.29
CA ASN A 114 2.81 10.78 -9.90
C ASN A 114 1.76 9.88 -10.56
N VAL A 115 0.96 9.17 -9.75
CA VAL A 115 -0.01 8.18 -10.23
C VAL A 115 -1.31 8.27 -9.43
N LEU A 116 -2.43 8.19 -10.15
CA LEU A 116 -3.75 8.00 -9.59
C LEU A 116 -4.35 6.70 -10.14
N VAL A 117 -4.69 5.76 -9.26
CA VAL A 117 -5.39 4.52 -9.60
C VAL A 117 -6.82 4.60 -9.11
N ALA A 118 -7.77 4.29 -9.99
CA ALA A 118 -9.18 4.09 -9.66
C ALA A 118 -9.53 2.60 -9.80
N LEU A 119 -10.28 2.07 -8.82
CA LEU A 119 -10.65 0.67 -8.75
C LEU A 119 -12.16 0.55 -8.50
N LYS A 120 -12.79 -0.47 -9.12
CA LYS A 120 -14.19 -0.80 -8.91
C LYS A 120 -14.31 -2.22 -8.38
N TYR A 121 -15.25 -2.44 -7.47
CA TYR A 121 -15.57 -3.73 -6.88
C TYR A 121 -16.93 -4.24 -7.37
N ASP A 122 -17.16 -5.53 -7.27
CA ASP A 122 -18.37 -6.21 -7.74
C ASP A 122 -19.65 -5.75 -7.01
N ASN A 123 -19.51 -5.30 -5.76
CA ASN A 123 -20.60 -4.79 -4.94
C ASN A 123 -20.90 -3.28 -5.15
N GLY A 124 -20.24 -2.65 -6.13
CA GLY A 124 -20.40 -1.22 -6.43
C GLY A 124 -19.49 -0.29 -5.63
N MET A 125 -18.73 -0.78 -4.64
CA MET A 125 -17.70 0.00 -3.97
C MET A 125 -16.65 0.47 -4.96
N ILE A 126 -16.11 1.67 -4.74
CA ILE A 126 -14.99 2.22 -5.49
C ILE A 126 -13.81 2.52 -4.58
N ALA A 127 -12.59 2.44 -5.11
CA ALA A 127 -11.41 2.87 -4.38
C ALA A 127 -10.49 3.73 -5.25
N SER A 128 -9.67 4.55 -4.60
CA SER A 128 -8.63 5.33 -5.27
C SER A 128 -7.32 5.26 -4.49
N ILE A 129 -6.22 5.24 -5.22
CA ILE A 129 -4.86 5.34 -4.70
C ILE A 129 -4.20 6.56 -5.33
N ASP A 130 -3.74 7.51 -4.52
CA ASP A 130 -3.03 8.73 -4.90
C ASP A 130 -1.58 8.56 -4.46
N VAL A 131 -0.66 8.40 -5.41
CA VAL A 131 0.75 8.10 -5.15
C VAL A 131 1.65 9.16 -5.76
N ASN A 132 2.67 9.56 -5.01
CA ASN A 132 3.76 10.38 -5.51
C ASN A 132 5.10 9.95 -4.91
N ARG A 133 6.17 9.92 -5.73
CA ARG A 133 7.51 9.53 -5.27
C ARG A 133 8.21 10.61 -4.44
N PHE A 134 7.64 11.82 -4.34
CA PHE A 134 8.24 12.89 -3.56
C PHE A 134 7.24 13.89 -3.00
N ALA A 135 7.09 13.91 -1.69
CA ALA A 135 6.38 14.94 -0.94
C ALA A 135 7.37 15.79 -0.14
N SER A 136 7.44 17.08 -0.43
CA SER A 136 8.38 18.03 0.21
C SER A 136 8.13 18.22 1.71
N TYR A 137 6.93 17.87 2.19
CA TYR A 137 6.50 18.07 3.58
C TYR A 137 6.66 16.83 4.47
N GLY A 138 7.07 15.69 3.91
CA GLY A 138 7.33 14.45 4.63
C GLY A 138 6.63 13.22 4.02
N TYR A 139 6.80 12.08 4.66
CA TYR A 139 6.26 10.79 4.23
C TYR A 139 4.77 10.69 4.57
N ASP A 140 3.90 10.93 3.59
CA ASP A 140 2.45 11.07 3.77
C ASP A 140 1.71 9.78 3.42
N GLN A 141 1.20 9.09 4.44
CA GLN A 141 0.51 7.80 4.30
C GLN A 141 -0.81 7.84 5.06
N ARG A 142 -1.91 7.96 4.34
CA ARG A 142 -3.25 8.09 4.93
C ARG A 142 -4.23 7.14 4.26
N ILE A 143 -5.20 6.66 5.04
CA ILE A 143 -6.28 5.82 4.55
C ILE A 143 -7.61 6.36 5.09
N GLU A 144 -8.58 6.48 4.19
CA GLU A 144 -9.96 6.86 4.52
C GLU A 144 -10.90 5.77 3.99
N VAL A 145 -11.82 5.32 4.83
CA VAL A 145 -12.87 4.35 4.50
C VAL A 145 -14.22 4.97 4.80
N PHE A 146 -15.07 5.08 3.80
CA PHE A 146 -16.44 5.59 3.93
C PHE A 146 -17.45 4.47 3.70
N GLY A 147 -18.43 4.37 4.58
CA GLY A 147 -19.49 3.38 4.54
C GLY A 147 -20.86 3.99 4.83
N SER A 148 -21.88 3.15 4.83
CA SER A 148 -23.29 3.59 5.01
C SER A 148 -23.60 4.15 6.40
N GLU A 149 -22.78 3.84 7.41
CA GLU A 149 -23.01 4.21 8.81
C GLU A 149 -21.92 5.12 9.39
N GLY A 150 -20.89 5.45 8.59
CA GLY A 150 -19.82 6.33 9.05
C GLY A 150 -18.57 6.27 8.23
N MET A 151 -17.50 6.83 8.78
CA MET A 151 -16.20 6.94 8.14
C MET A 151 -15.10 6.64 9.15
N LEU A 152 -14.05 5.96 8.69
CA LEU A 152 -12.79 5.76 9.42
C LEU A 152 -11.65 6.45 8.69
N GLN A 153 -10.77 7.09 9.43
CA GLN A 153 -9.57 7.71 8.89
C GLN A 153 -8.35 7.31 9.70
N ALA A 154 -7.29 6.91 9.01
CA ALA A 154 -5.96 6.75 9.57
C ALA A 154 -5.07 7.85 9.01
N GLU A 155 -4.79 8.85 9.84
CA GLU A 155 -3.97 10.01 9.53
C GLU A 155 -2.48 9.76 9.81
N ASN A 156 -1.63 10.68 9.34
CA ASN A 156 -0.21 10.63 9.65
C ASN A 156 0.05 10.84 11.14
N ARG A 157 0.87 9.96 11.71
CA ARG A 157 1.37 10.12 13.07
C ARG A 157 2.41 11.25 13.11
N LEU A 158 2.33 12.07 14.13
CA LEU A 158 3.35 13.07 14.40
C LEU A 158 4.44 12.47 15.29
N PRO A 159 5.73 12.70 14.99
CA PRO A 159 6.83 12.19 15.82
C PRO A 159 6.87 12.80 17.22
N ILE A 160 6.36 14.03 17.37
CA ILE A 160 6.22 14.77 18.64
C ILE A 160 4.88 15.51 18.67
N THR A 161 4.44 15.90 19.86
CA THR A 161 3.16 16.58 20.08
C THR A 161 3.31 18.07 20.40
N THR A 162 4.52 18.63 20.39
CA THR A 162 4.78 20.05 20.66
C THR A 162 4.15 20.95 19.60
N LEU A 163 3.33 21.90 19.98
CA LEU A 163 2.70 22.89 19.11
C LEU A 163 3.27 24.28 19.44
N LEU A 164 3.59 25.07 18.43
CA LEU A 164 3.93 26.47 18.59
C LEU A 164 2.70 27.32 18.24
N SER A 165 2.20 28.06 19.23
CA SER A 165 1.15 29.07 19.03
C SER A 165 1.72 30.47 19.25
N ASN A 166 1.60 31.34 18.27
CA ASN A 166 2.03 32.74 18.32
C ASN A 166 1.12 33.63 17.48
N ASN A 167 1.49 34.90 17.29
CA ASN A 167 0.73 35.89 16.53
C ASN A 167 0.62 35.56 15.02
N ILE A 168 1.41 34.60 14.50
CA ILE A 168 1.34 34.14 13.11
C ILE A 168 0.31 33.02 12.95
N GLY A 169 0.08 32.21 14.02
CA GLY A 169 -0.86 31.11 14.01
C GLY A 169 -0.38 29.89 14.81
N LEU A 170 -0.91 28.71 14.44
CA LEU A 170 -0.57 27.44 15.03
C LEU A 170 0.32 26.63 14.09
N LEU A 171 1.54 26.35 14.53
CA LEU A 171 2.50 25.48 13.82
C LEU A 171 2.51 24.09 14.44
N LYS A 172 2.26 23.07 13.63
CA LYS A 172 2.37 21.66 14.01
C LYS A 172 3.75 21.12 13.62
N PRO A 173 4.27 20.11 14.31
CA PRO A 173 5.44 19.38 13.85
C PRO A 173 5.27 18.83 12.45
N LYS A 174 6.37 18.66 11.73
CA LYS A 174 6.36 17.91 10.46
C LYS A 174 5.99 16.47 10.74
N ILE A 175 5.34 15.83 9.77
CA ILE A 175 5.14 14.39 9.77
C ILE A 175 6.48 13.66 9.63
N GLU A 176 6.49 12.34 9.79
CA GLU A 176 7.70 11.53 9.65
C GLU A 176 8.38 11.78 8.30
N HIS A 177 9.71 11.80 8.31
CA HIS A 177 10.47 12.13 7.11
C HIS A 177 10.48 11.00 6.08
N SER A 178 10.44 9.74 6.54
CA SER A 178 10.65 8.59 5.66
C SER A 178 10.03 7.32 6.26
N PHE A 179 9.87 6.27 5.44
CA PHE A 179 9.26 5.00 5.84
C PHE A 179 9.95 4.30 7.02
N PRO A 180 11.30 4.32 7.22
CA PRO A 180 11.91 3.63 8.35
C PRO A 180 11.50 4.21 9.71
N THR A 181 11.27 5.52 9.78
CA THR A 181 10.79 6.16 11.01
C THR A 181 9.29 6.01 11.17
N ARG A 182 8.52 6.19 10.08
CA ARG A 182 7.05 6.05 10.07
C ARG A 182 6.59 4.64 10.46
N TYR A 183 7.28 3.62 9.98
CA TYR A 183 6.89 2.22 10.16
C TYR A 183 7.74 1.44 11.17
N ARG A 184 8.48 2.12 12.06
CA ARG A 184 9.31 1.45 13.08
C ARG A 184 8.54 0.39 13.88
N GLU A 185 7.37 0.75 14.37
CA GLU A 185 6.51 -0.16 15.14
C GLU A 185 5.91 -1.27 14.27
N ALA A 186 5.58 -0.97 13.02
CA ALA A 186 5.09 -1.96 12.07
C ALA A 186 6.16 -3.03 11.78
N TYR A 187 7.40 -2.63 11.50
CA TYR A 187 8.51 -3.57 11.30
C TYR A 187 8.78 -4.45 12.53
N GLN A 188 8.70 -3.86 13.73
CA GLN A 188 8.84 -4.65 14.95
C GLN A 188 7.74 -5.72 15.07
N LYS A 189 6.48 -5.35 14.89
CA LYS A 189 5.34 -6.28 14.93
C LYS A 189 5.39 -7.32 13.82
N GLU A 190 5.85 -6.94 12.64
CA GLU A 190 6.08 -7.86 11.53
C GLU A 190 7.08 -8.96 11.90
N LEU A 191 8.24 -8.58 12.47
CA LEU A 191 9.26 -9.53 12.94
C LEU A 191 8.76 -10.39 14.10
N GLU A 192 7.99 -9.82 15.02
CA GLU A 192 7.35 -10.58 16.12
C GLU A 192 6.36 -11.61 15.56
N SER A 193 5.56 -11.24 14.57
CA SER A 193 4.65 -12.15 13.88
C SER A 193 5.40 -13.28 13.18
N PHE A 194 6.47 -12.97 12.46
CA PHE A 194 7.30 -14.00 11.81
C PHE A 194 7.94 -14.94 12.83
N LYS A 195 8.49 -14.42 13.92
CA LYS A 195 9.01 -15.22 15.03
C LYS A 195 7.93 -16.19 15.54
N ASP A 196 6.71 -15.75 15.70
CA ASP A 196 5.61 -16.58 16.18
C ASP A 196 5.21 -17.66 15.16
N CYS A 197 5.25 -17.36 13.84
CA CYS A 197 5.10 -18.36 12.81
C CYS A 197 6.15 -19.47 12.92
N VAL A 198 7.42 -19.10 13.12
CA VAL A 198 8.54 -20.07 13.21
C VAL A 198 8.49 -20.88 14.51
N LEU A 199 8.29 -20.21 15.66
CA LEU A 199 8.42 -20.87 16.97
C LEU A 199 7.16 -21.57 17.46
N LYS A 200 5.98 -21.10 17.04
CA LYS A 200 4.67 -21.61 17.51
C LYS A 200 3.88 -22.33 16.42
N GLY A 201 4.39 -22.37 15.18
CA GLY A 201 3.68 -22.96 14.04
C GLY A 201 2.40 -22.21 13.65
N ILE A 202 2.31 -20.91 13.97
CA ILE A 202 1.17 -20.09 13.59
C ILE A 202 1.23 -19.85 12.06
N PRO A 203 0.12 -19.98 11.32
CA PRO A 203 0.11 -19.70 9.88
C PRO A 203 0.58 -18.27 9.57
N VAL A 204 1.32 -18.11 8.46
CA VAL A 204 1.74 -16.79 7.98
C VAL A 204 0.51 -15.94 7.63
N PRO A 205 0.47 -14.64 8.03
CA PRO A 205 -0.71 -13.80 7.86
C PRO A 205 -0.91 -13.28 6.43
N ILE A 206 0.12 -13.40 5.58
CA ILE A 206 0.10 -12.96 4.19
C ILE A 206 0.14 -14.20 3.31
N THR A 207 -0.95 -14.45 2.60
CA THR A 207 -1.13 -15.67 1.81
C THR A 207 -0.50 -15.57 0.43
N HIS A 208 -0.30 -16.73 -0.22
CA HIS A 208 0.10 -16.77 -1.63
C HIS A 208 -0.83 -15.96 -2.53
N HIS A 209 -2.16 -16.08 -2.31
CA HIS A 209 -3.15 -15.30 -3.04
C HIS A 209 -2.97 -13.78 -2.86
N ASP A 210 -2.66 -13.32 -1.64
CA ASP A 210 -2.42 -11.88 -1.39
C ASP A 210 -1.26 -11.36 -2.24
N VAL A 211 -0.15 -12.10 -2.26
CA VAL A 211 1.05 -11.69 -2.99
C VAL A 211 0.81 -11.71 -4.51
N ARG A 212 0.18 -12.76 -5.01
CA ARG A 212 -0.19 -12.85 -6.44
C ARG A 212 -1.08 -11.71 -6.88
N MET A 213 -2.15 -11.43 -6.12
CA MET A 213 -3.10 -10.39 -6.49
C MET A 213 -2.48 -9.00 -6.42
N SER A 214 -1.65 -8.71 -5.42
CA SER A 214 -0.93 -7.43 -5.36
C SER A 214 -0.01 -7.25 -6.57
N PHE A 215 0.67 -8.32 -7.01
CA PHE A 215 1.50 -8.31 -8.20
C PHE A 215 0.65 -8.15 -9.49
N ILE A 216 -0.44 -8.90 -9.64
CA ILE A 216 -1.36 -8.79 -10.79
C ILE A 216 -1.94 -7.37 -10.91
N LEU A 217 -2.32 -6.76 -9.79
CA LEU A 217 -2.82 -5.39 -9.78
C LEU A 217 -1.75 -4.38 -10.17
N SER A 218 -0.48 -4.60 -9.81
CA SER A 218 0.65 -3.79 -10.27
C SER A 218 0.84 -3.87 -11.79
N GLU A 219 0.86 -5.08 -12.36
CA GLU A 219 0.91 -5.30 -13.82
C GLU A 219 -0.26 -4.66 -14.56
N LEU A 220 -1.48 -4.84 -14.03
CA LEU A 220 -2.68 -4.26 -14.63
C LEU A 220 -2.72 -2.74 -14.50
N GLY A 221 -2.24 -2.19 -13.39
CA GLY A 221 -2.13 -0.74 -13.20
C GLY A 221 -1.19 -0.10 -14.22
N GLU A 222 -0.01 -0.68 -14.41
CA GLU A 222 0.94 -0.24 -15.43
C GLU A 222 0.38 -0.40 -16.84
N LYS A 223 -0.22 -1.53 -17.14
CA LYS A 223 -0.85 -1.79 -18.44
C LYS A 223 -2.00 -0.84 -18.72
N SER A 224 -2.85 -0.54 -17.73
CA SER A 224 -3.94 0.43 -17.85
C SER A 224 -3.43 1.83 -18.19
N TYR A 225 -2.34 2.26 -17.55
CA TYR A 225 -1.66 3.51 -17.88
C TYR A 225 -1.16 3.51 -19.33
N ASN A 226 -0.41 2.49 -19.73
CA ASN A 226 0.18 2.38 -21.06
C ASN A 226 -0.87 2.32 -22.19
N GLU A 227 -2.00 1.64 -21.94
CA GLU A 227 -3.10 1.50 -22.91
C GLU A 227 -4.14 2.62 -22.80
N ASN A 228 -4.04 3.48 -21.76
CA ASN A 228 -4.98 4.58 -21.47
C ASN A 228 -6.45 4.13 -21.47
N LYS A 229 -6.74 3.00 -20.84
CA LYS A 229 -8.09 2.44 -20.72
C LYS A 229 -8.28 1.63 -19.43
N PRO A 230 -9.55 1.50 -18.96
CA PRO A 230 -9.87 0.56 -17.89
C PRO A 230 -9.59 -0.88 -18.32
N LEU A 231 -9.13 -1.70 -17.36
CA LEU A 231 -8.86 -3.13 -17.55
C LEU A 231 -9.64 -3.95 -16.53
N SER A 232 -10.14 -5.10 -16.96
CA SER A 232 -10.77 -6.06 -16.06
C SER A 232 -9.72 -6.80 -15.24
N VAL A 233 -9.99 -6.97 -13.95
CA VAL A 233 -9.17 -7.79 -13.04
C VAL A 233 -9.65 -9.24 -13.15
N PRO A 234 -8.77 -10.22 -13.36
CA PRO A 234 -9.16 -11.62 -13.45
C PRO A 234 -9.76 -12.11 -12.12
N LYS A 235 -10.81 -12.90 -12.21
CA LYS A 235 -11.33 -13.65 -11.06
C LYS A 235 -10.44 -14.88 -10.87
N ASN A 236 -9.86 -15.04 -9.69
CA ASN A 236 -9.13 -16.24 -9.31
C ASN A 236 -10.05 -17.26 -8.64
#